data_6fcefb8aa2dba861352b3724e2523699
#
_entry.id   6fcefb8aa2dba861352b3724e2523699
#
_cell.length_a   1.000
_cell.length_b   1.000
_cell.length_c   1.000
_cell.angle_alpha   90.00
_cell.angle_beta   90.00
_cell.angle_gamma   90.00
#
_symmetry.space_group_name_H-M   'P 1'
#
loop_
_entity.id
_entity.type
_entity.pdbx_description
1 polymer ?
#
loop_
_entity_poly.entity_id
_entity_poly.type
_entity_poly.pdbx_seq_one_letter_code
_entity_poly.pdbx_strand_id
1 'polypeptide(L)'
;MVEVRAKVLKQNDVLARALRDRFRAHGVCVVGLVSSPGSGKTAFLEKVLGGLASEFRVAALVGDLATENDAARLQRAPPNVKQITTGTICHLDAQMIETVLESWRLDSIDFLFIENVGNLVCPSSYDLGEELRFVLLSATEGEDKPLKYPTIFNSSDVAVLTKMDLAEAADFDVAAAHRNIESVRPGMQIFEVSAKTGAGMQEVFDLLRARLARSCENSAELEVETRL
;
A
#
# COMPACT_ATOMS: atom_id res chain seq x y z
N MET A 1 29.44 6.96 2.13
CA MET A 1 28.20 6.23 1.78
C MET A 1 27.05 6.49 2.76
N VAL A 2 27.24 6.45 4.07
CA VAL A 2 26.19 6.69 5.08
C VAL A 2 25.58 8.10 4.94
N GLU A 3 26.39 9.14 4.79
CA GLU A 3 25.92 10.52 4.63
C GLU A 3 25.09 10.75 3.36
N VAL A 4 25.48 10.12 2.24
CA VAL A 4 24.74 10.22 0.98
C VAL A 4 23.37 9.57 1.12
N ARG A 5 23.28 8.37 1.73
CA ARG A 5 22.01 7.70 2.00
C ARG A 5 21.10 8.52 2.90
N ALA A 6 21.64 9.08 3.98
CA ALA A 6 20.89 9.95 4.89
C ALA A 6 20.33 11.19 4.19
N LYS A 7 21.10 11.80 3.27
CA LYS A 7 20.66 12.95 2.47
C LYS A 7 19.54 12.58 1.50
N VAL A 8 19.66 11.44 0.82
CA VAL A 8 18.61 10.94 -0.10
C VAL A 8 17.32 10.66 0.64
N LEU A 9 17.36 9.97 1.78
CA LEU A 9 16.15 9.69 2.59
C LEU A 9 15.52 10.99 3.10
N LYS A 10 16.32 11.95 3.59
CA LYS A 10 15.80 13.25 4.02
C LYS A 10 15.11 14.02 2.89
N GLN A 11 15.63 13.94 1.67
CA GLN A 11 15.01 14.56 0.50
C GLN A 11 13.69 13.88 0.15
N ASN A 12 13.65 12.54 0.18
CA ASN A 12 12.44 11.77 0.00
C ASN A 12 11.36 12.15 1.03
N ASP A 13 11.72 12.27 2.31
CA ASP A 13 10.79 12.61 3.39
C ASP A 13 10.18 14.02 3.21
N VAL A 14 10.92 14.96 2.64
CA VAL A 14 10.41 16.30 2.31
C VAL A 14 9.36 16.21 1.20
N LEU A 15 9.67 15.48 0.12
CA LEU A 15 8.74 15.28 -0.99
C LEU A 15 7.50 14.48 -0.56
N ALA A 16 7.68 13.42 0.23
CA ALA A 16 6.57 12.62 0.73
C ALA A 16 5.60 13.43 1.58
N ARG A 17 6.11 14.34 2.42
CA ARG A 17 5.25 15.27 3.17
C ARG A 17 4.46 16.20 2.25
N ALA A 18 5.12 16.80 1.26
CA ALA A 18 4.45 17.66 0.29
C ALA A 18 3.37 16.90 -0.51
N LEU A 19 3.64 15.65 -0.91
CA LEU A 19 2.65 14.78 -1.55
C LEU A 19 1.46 14.50 -0.63
N ARG A 20 1.71 14.16 0.65
CA ARG A 20 0.65 13.90 1.64
C ARG A 20 -0.25 15.12 1.83
N ASP A 21 0.34 16.32 1.93
CA ASP A 21 -0.42 17.56 2.06
C ASP A 21 -1.25 17.83 0.79
N ARG A 22 -0.68 17.57 -0.39
CA ARG A 22 -1.38 17.67 -1.67
C ARG A 22 -2.55 16.67 -1.75
N PHE A 23 -2.37 15.42 -1.33
CA PHE A 23 -3.45 14.42 -1.32
C PHE A 23 -4.57 14.82 -0.37
N ARG A 24 -4.23 15.28 0.83
CA ARG A 24 -5.21 15.77 1.82
C ARG A 24 -6.01 16.96 1.29
N ALA A 25 -5.35 17.92 0.65
CA ALA A 25 -6.01 19.09 0.05
C ALA A 25 -7.03 18.72 -1.04
N HIS A 26 -6.89 17.55 -1.67
CA HIS A 26 -7.83 17.05 -2.68
C HIS A 26 -8.77 15.95 -2.14
N GLY A 27 -8.73 15.64 -0.85
CA GLY A 27 -9.55 14.59 -0.23
C GLY A 27 -9.25 13.17 -0.73
N VAL A 28 -8.01 12.92 -1.20
CA VAL A 28 -7.59 11.61 -1.72
C VAL A 28 -7.04 10.75 -0.58
N CYS A 29 -7.65 9.60 -0.33
CA CYS A 29 -7.11 8.60 0.58
C CYS A 29 -6.05 7.75 -0.13
N VAL A 30 -4.80 7.84 0.32
CA VAL A 30 -3.67 7.13 -0.31
C VAL A 30 -3.26 5.93 0.52
N VAL A 31 -3.22 4.75 -0.12
CA VAL A 31 -2.90 3.46 0.52
C VAL A 31 -1.67 2.84 -0.14
N GLY A 32 -0.59 2.71 0.60
CA GLY A 32 0.64 2.02 0.19
C GLY A 32 0.55 0.51 0.44
N LEU A 33 1.03 -0.30 -0.50
CA LEU A 33 1.10 -1.76 -0.39
C LEU A 33 2.56 -2.20 -0.48
N VAL A 34 3.07 -2.85 0.56
CA VAL A 34 4.43 -3.39 0.61
C VAL A 34 4.41 -4.87 0.94
N SER A 35 5.34 -5.65 0.40
CA SER A 35 5.48 -7.09 0.70
C SER A 35 6.73 -7.68 0.05
N SER A 36 6.99 -8.95 0.31
CA SER A 36 7.91 -9.76 -0.51
C SER A 36 7.36 -10.02 -1.92
N PRO A 37 8.22 -10.41 -2.87
CA PRO A 37 7.78 -10.90 -4.18
C PRO A 37 6.88 -12.13 -4.03
N GLY A 38 5.85 -12.24 -4.86
CA GLY A 38 4.95 -13.39 -4.85
C GLY A 38 3.94 -13.46 -3.71
N SER A 39 3.88 -12.49 -2.81
CA SER A 39 2.91 -12.45 -1.70
C SER A 39 1.45 -12.25 -2.12
N GLY A 40 1.19 -11.93 -3.39
CA GLY A 40 -0.16 -11.72 -3.90
C GLY A 40 -0.64 -10.27 -3.85
N LYS A 41 0.28 -9.27 -3.76
CA LYS A 41 -0.07 -7.83 -3.78
C LYS A 41 -0.98 -7.46 -4.94
N THR A 42 -0.57 -7.78 -6.16
CA THR A 42 -1.34 -7.43 -7.37
C THR A 42 -2.73 -8.08 -7.36
N ALA A 43 -2.85 -9.35 -6.97
CA ALA A 43 -4.14 -10.03 -6.86
C ALA A 43 -5.04 -9.41 -5.77
N PHE A 44 -4.46 -9.02 -4.64
CA PHE A 44 -5.15 -8.29 -3.58
C PHE A 44 -5.61 -6.92 -4.09
N LEU A 45 -4.74 -6.16 -4.75
CA LEU A 45 -5.05 -4.85 -5.31
C LEU A 45 -6.16 -4.94 -6.37
N GLU A 46 -6.10 -5.90 -7.31
CA GLU A 46 -7.17 -6.15 -8.29
C GLU A 46 -8.52 -6.37 -7.60
N LYS A 47 -8.53 -7.16 -6.51
CA LYS A 47 -9.75 -7.42 -5.75
C LYS A 47 -10.26 -6.18 -5.03
N VAL A 48 -9.36 -5.38 -4.44
CA VAL A 48 -9.70 -4.11 -3.78
C VAL A 48 -10.26 -3.10 -4.79
N LEU A 49 -9.58 -2.89 -5.91
CA LEU A 49 -10.05 -1.99 -6.97
C LEU A 49 -11.43 -2.40 -7.49
N GLY A 50 -11.62 -3.69 -7.80
CA GLY A 50 -12.91 -4.20 -8.28
C GLY A 50 -14.04 -4.08 -7.26
N GLY A 51 -13.75 -4.23 -5.96
CA GLY A 51 -14.75 -4.11 -4.90
C GLY A 51 -15.15 -2.67 -4.58
N LEU A 52 -14.27 -1.70 -4.82
CA LEU A 52 -14.54 -0.28 -4.52
C LEU A 52 -15.00 0.54 -5.75
N ALA A 53 -14.72 0.08 -6.98
CA ALA A 53 -14.95 0.84 -8.20
C ALA A 53 -16.42 1.20 -8.48
N SER A 54 -17.38 0.48 -7.88
CA SER A 54 -18.81 0.79 -8.02
C SER A 54 -19.27 1.96 -7.14
N GLU A 55 -18.51 2.28 -6.10
CA GLU A 55 -18.86 3.30 -5.11
C GLU A 55 -17.91 4.51 -5.17
N PHE A 56 -16.66 4.30 -5.56
CA PHE A 56 -15.59 5.29 -5.48
C PHE A 56 -14.76 5.39 -6.76
N ARG A 57 -14.15 6.54 -6.96
CA ARG A 57 -13.18 6.79 -8.04
C ARG A 57 -11.81 6.26 -7.60
N VAL A 58 -11.47 5.07 -8.03
CA VAL A 58 -10.24 4.39 -7.64
C VAL A 58 -9.14 4.55 -8.69
N ALA A 59 -7.90 4.67 -8.23
CA ALA A 59 -6.72 4.72 -9.07
C ALA A 59 -5.58 3.91 -8.45
N ALA A 60 -4.63 3.44 -9.26
CA ALA A 60 -3.46 2.74 -8.76
C ALA A 60 -2.18 3.10 -9.51
N LEU A 61 -1.07 3.21 -8.75
CA LEU A 61 0.29 3.23 -9.25
C LEU A 61 0.95 1.90 -8.86
N VAL A 62 1.56 1.22 -9.82
CA VAL A 62 2.18 -0.08 -9.59
C VAL A 62 3.64 -0.02 -9.96
N GLY A 63 4.52 -0.18 -8.96
CA GLY A 63 5.96 -0.28 -9.14
C GLY A 63 6.38 -1.67 -9.55
N ASP A 64 7.04 -1.79 -10.70
CA ASP A 64 7.59 -3.06 -11.16
C ASP A 64 8.99 -2.88 -11.74
N LEU A 65 9.81 -3.93 -11.59
CA LEU A 65 11.20 -3.95 -12.07
C LEU A 65 11.32 -4.02 -13.60
N ALA A 66 10.37 -4.59 -14.33
CA ALA A 66 10.27 -4.61 -15.79
C ALA A 66 9.66 -5.90 -16.37
N THR A 67 8.46 -6.28 -16.02
CA THR A 67 7.81 -7.40 -16.72
C THR A 67 6.56 -6.95 -17.46
N GLU A 68 6.47 -7.26 -18.75
CA GLU A 68 5.30 -6.98 -19.58
C GLU A 68 4.04 -7.76 -19.13
N ASN A 69 4.20 -8.80 -18.30
CA ASN A 69 3.10 -9.64 -17.83
C ASN A 69 2.19 -8.93 -16.83
N ASP A 70 2.71 -8.07 -15.97
CA ASP A 70 1.90 -7.30 -15.00
C ASP A 70 1.18 -6.16 -15.72
N ALA A 71 1.78 -5.53 -16.72
CA ALA A 71 1.09 -4.57 -17.58
C ALA A 71 -0.13 -5.18 -18.30
N ALA A 72 -0.02 -6.43 -18.78
CA ALA A 72 -1.13 -7.13 -19.43
C ALA A 72 -2.27 -7.50 -18.45
N ARG A 73 -1.96 -7.79 -17.18
CA ARG A 73 -2.97 -7.99 -16.12
C ARG A 73 -3.66 -6.68 -15.76
N LEU A 74 -2.90 -5.60 -15.67
CA LEU A 74 -3.40 -4.27 -15.35
C LEU A 74 -4.27 -3.66 -16.46
N GLN A 75 -4.09 -4.06 -17.72
CA GLN A 75 -4.99 -3.66 -18.83
C GLN A 75 -6.44 -4.15 -18.67
N ARG A 76 -6.68 -5.12 -17.78
CA ARG A 76 -8.02 -5.57 -17.37
C ARG A 76 -8.57 -4.80 -16.17
N ALA A 77 -7.74 -3.95 -15.55
CA ALA A 77 -8.09 -3.11 -14.41
C ALA A 77 -8.81 -1.82 -14.86
N PRO A 78 -9.44 -1.07 -13.94
CA PRO A 78 -10.05 0.22 -14.24
C PRO A 78 -9.10 1.18 -14.98
N PRO A 79 -9.61 2.14 -15.77
CA PRO A 79 -8.82 2.98 -16.68
C PRO A 79 -7.76 3.87 -15.98
N ASN A 80 -7.74 3.92 -14.65
CA ASN A 80 -6.86 4.76 -13.85
C ASN A 80 -5.70 3.97 -13.19
N VAL A 81 -5.16 2.96 -13.85
CA VAL A 81 -3.97 2.25 -13.38
C VAL A 81 -2.76 2.62 -14.24
N LYS A 82 -1.66 3.01 -13.59
CA LYS A 82 -0.37 3.27 -14.24
C LYS A 82 0.74 2.46 -13.61
N GLN A 83 1.61 1.94 -14.46
CA GLN A 83 2.84 1.28 -14.03
C GLN A 83 3.98 2.28 -13.97
N ILE A 84 4.80 2.16 -12.93
CA ILE A 84 6.08 2.84 -12.78
C ILE A 84 7.17 1.80 -12.95
N THR A 85 7.90 1.86 -14.06
CA THR A 85 9.04 0.97 -14.30
C THR A 85 10.24 1.50 -13.55
N THR A 86 10.68 0.76 -12.53
CA THR A 86 11.81 1.18 -11.67
C THR A 86 13.17 0.73 -12.19
N GLY A 87 13.21 -0.13 -13.22
CA GLY A 87 14.44 -0.65 -13.80
C GLY A 87 15.24 -1.49 -12.80
N THR A 88 16.34 -0.98 -12.30
CA THR A 88 17.21 -1.65 -11.30
C THR A 88 16.91 -1.26 -9.87
N ILE A 89 15.99 -0.31 -9.63
CA ILE A 89 15.65 0.17 -8.29
C ILE A 89 14.58 -0.72 -7.69
N CYS A 90 14.83 -1.30 -6.52
CA CYS A 90 13.97 -2.29 -5.87
C CYS A 90 12.91 -1.67 -4.94
N HIS A 91 12.52 -0.43 -5.16
CA HIS A 91 11.49 0.31 -4.41
C HIS A 91 10.98 1.50 -5.23
N LEU A 92 9.83 2.04 -4.85
CA LEU A 92 9.37 3.36 -5.27
C LEU A 92 9.87 4.42 -4.30
N ASP A 93 10.06 5.65 -4.78
CA ASP A 93 10.34 6.84 -3.99
C ASP A 93 9.31 7.95 -4.29
N ALA A 94 9.29 8.99 -3.46
CA ALA A 94 8.33 10.09 -3.58
C ALA A 94 8.48 10.86 -4.90
N GLN A 95 9.70 10.95 -5.46
CA GLN A 95 9.94 11.62 -6.73
C GLN A 95 9.30 10.89 -7.90
N MET A 96 9.35 9.54 -7.90
CA MET A 96 8.67 8.72 -8.91
C MET A 96 7.16 8.93 -8.88
N ILE A 97 6.57 8.98 -7.67
CA ILE A 97 5.15 9.25 -7.48
C ILE A 97 4.78 10.65 -7.99
N GLU A 98 5.52 11.67 -7.59
CA GLU A 98 5.31 13.06 -8.01
C GLU A 98 5.30 13.19 -9.54
N THR A 99 6.29 12.61 -10.21
CA THR A 99 6.42 12.65 -11.67
C THR A 99 5.19 12.07 -12.39
N VAL A 100 4.65 10.96 -11.91
CA VAL A 100 3.46 10.35 -12.53
C VAL A 100 2.21 11.18 -12.26
N LEU A 101 2.10 11.79 -11.08
CA LEU A 101 0.96 12.62 -10.68
C LEU A 101 0.85 13.94 -11.42
N GLU A 102 1.91 14.42 -12.11
CA GLU A 102 1.84 15.60 -12.99
C GLU A 102 0.78 15.46 -14.10
N SER A 103 0.54 14.23 -14.55
CA SER A 103 -0.43 13.91 -15.59
C SER A 103 -1.81 13.50 -15.06
N TRP A 104 -2.04 13.53 -13.75
CA TRP A 104 -3.28 13.09 -13.12
C TRP A 104 -4.05 14.24 -12.45
N ARG A 105 -5.37 14.19 -12.57
CA ARG A 105 -6.28 15.10 -11.87
C ARG A 105 -6.71 14.46 -10.55
N LEU A 106 -6.12 14.91 -9.44
CA LEU A 106 -6.44 14.38 -8.11
C LEU A 106 -7.90 14.59 -7.72
N ASP A 107 -8.55 15.67 -8.17
CA ASP A 107 -9.98 15.92 -7.94
C ASP A 107 -10.91 14.82 -8.49
N SER A 108 -10.39 13.94 -9.35
CA SER A 108 -11.14 12.83 -9.92
C SER A 108 -10.84 11.49 -9.24
N ILE A 109 -10.20 11.48 -8.09
CA ILE A 109 -9.75 10.28 -7.37
C ILE A 109 -10.20 10.38 -5.92
N ASP A 110 -10.84 9.31 -5.42
CA ASP A 110 -11.16 9.16 -4.00
C ASP A 110 -10.11 8.30 -3.30
N PHE A 111 -9.69 7.20 -3.95
CA PHE A 111 -8.62 6.32 -3.48
C PHE A 111 -7.48 6.22 -4.48
N LEU A 112 -6.27 6.42 -4.01
CA LEU A 112 -5.05 6.11 -4.74
C LEU A 112 -4.31 4.97 -4.04
N PHE A 113 -4.15 3.85 -4.71
CA PHE A 113 -3.34 2.74 -4.24
C PHE A 113 -1.94 2.81 -4.85
N ILE A 114 -0.91 2.61 -4.02
CA ILE A 114 0.49 2.59 -4.47
C ILE A 114 1.06 1.20 -4.14
N GLU A 115 1.11 0.33 -5.13
CA GLU A 115 1.78 -0.96 -5.02
C GLU A 115 3.28 -0.79 -5.20
N ASN A 116 4.06 -1.04 -4.15
CA ASN A 116 5.50 -0.99 -4.20
C ASN A 116 6.09 -2.27 -4.82
N VAL A 117 7.33 -2.18 -5.29
CA VAL A 117 8.10 -3.35 -5.74
C VAL A 117 8.16 -4.40 -4.63
N GLY A 118 8.10 -5.68 -5.00
CA GLY A 118 8.20 -6.79 -4.04
C GLY A 118 9.56 -6.84 -3.36
N ASN A 119 9.65 -6.25 -2.16
CA ASN A 119 10.85 -6.18 -1.33
C ASN A 119 10.47 -5.81 0.10
N LEU A 120 11.04 -6.50 1.12
CA LEU A 120 10.78 -6.23 2.54
C LEU A 120 11.83 -5.33 3.20
N VAL A 121 12.89 -4.95 2.47
CA VAL A 121 14.01 -4.17 3.04
C VAL A 121 13.96 -2.72 2.56
N CYS A 122 14.11 -2.47 1.26
CA CYS A 122 14.23 -1.11 0.74
C CYS A 122 12.98 -0.26 0.97
N PRO A 123 11.74 -0.72 0.70
CA PRO A 123 10.53 0.08 0.88
C PRO A 123 10.28 0.53 2.31
N SER A 124 10.85 -0.14 3.32
CA SER A 124 10.66 0.22 4.72
C SER A 124 11.21 1.60 5.09
N SER A 125 12.14 2.12 4.29
CA SER A 125 12.83 3.40 4.54
C SER A 125 12.29 4.55 3.70
N TYR A 126 11.36 4.30 2.77
CA TYR A 126 10.83 5.30 1.86
C TYR A 126 9.35 5.56 2.13
N ASP A 127 9.05 6.77 2.57
CA ASP A 127 7.69 7.31 2.65
C ASP A 127 7.27 7.79 1.26
N LEU A 128 6.07 7.45 0.82
CA LEU A 128 5.51 7.83 -0.48
C LEU A 128 4.40 8.87 -0.37
N GLY A 129 4.16 9.39 0.83
CA GLY A 129 3.06 10.30 1.12
C GLY A 129 1.74 9.57 1.38
N GLU A 130 1.74 8.26 1.52
CA GLU A 130 0.55 7.49 1.86
C GLU A 130 0.02 7.83 3.26
N GLU A 131 -1.30 7.78 3.41
CA GLU A 131 -1.99 7.94 4.70
C GLU A 131 -2.03 6.62 5.48
N LEU A 132 -2.07 5.50 4.75
CA LEU A 132 -2.19 4.17 5.31
C LEU A 132 -1.26 3.21 4.56
N ARG A 133 -0.43 2.47 5.29
CA ARG A 133 0.48 1.48 4.71
C ARG A 133 0.08 0.07 5.13
N PHE A 134 -0.16 -0.80 4.14
CA PHE A 134 -0.42 -2.22 4.32
C PHE A 134 0.85 -3.02 4.05
N VAL A 135 1.25 -3.88 4.99
CA VAL A 135 2.23 -4.93 4.75
C VAL A 135 1.53 -6.25 4.50
N LEU A 136 1.80 -6.90 3.37
CA LEU A 136 1.20 -8.18 3.03
C LEU A 136 2.18 -9.32 3.33
N LEU A 137 1.68 -10.36 3.99
CA LEU A 137 2.37 -11.61 4.27
C LEU A 137 1.54 -12.77 3.72
N SER A 138 2.12 -13.55 2.81
CA SER A 138 1.42 -14.72 2.27
C SER A 138 1.55 -15.93 3.19
N ALA A 139 0.48 -16.70 3.34
CA ALA A 139 0.50 -17.98 4.03
C ALA A 139 1.57 -18.95 3.47
N THR A 140 2.03 -18.75 2.23
CA THR A 140 3.06 -19.58 1.60
C THR A 140 4.50 -19.12 1.88
N GLU A 141 4.72 -18.09 2.72
CA GLU A 141 6.04 -17.50 2.98
C GLU A 141 6.59 -17.80 4.39
N GLY A 142 5.77 -18.36 5.25
CA GLY A 142 6.08 -18.66 6.65
C GLY A 142 5.78 -17.50 7.60
N GLU A 143 5.36 -17.88 8.80
CA GLU A 143 4.89 -16.99 9.87
C GLU A 143 5.99 -16.20 10.57
N ASP A 144 7.26 -16.53 10.32
CA ASP A 144 8.44 -15.90 10.94
C ASP A 144 8.94 -14.63 10.20
N LYS A 145 8.35 -14.30 9.07
CA LYS A 145 8.71 -13.09 8.29
C LYS A 145 8.69 -11.79 9.09
N PRO A 146 7.71 -11.54 10.00
CA PRO A 146 7.74 -10.34 10.82
C PRO A 146 9.00 -10.24 11.69
N LEU A 147 9.47 -11.36 12.25
CA LEU A 147 10.68 -11.40 13.06
C LEU A 147 11.96 -11.21 12.22
N LYS A 148 11.98 -11.69 10.99
CA LYS A 148 13.12 -11.54 10.06
C LYS A 148 13.21 -10.14 9.46
N TYR A 149 12.08 -9.48 9.26
CA TYR A 149 11.98 -8.16 8.63
C TYR A 149 11.18 -7.17 9.49
N PRO A 150 11.58 -6.95 10.76
CA PRO A 150 10.76 -6.17 11.68
C PRO A 150 10.53 -4.72 11.25
N THR A 151 11.47 -4.13 10.51
CA THR A 151 11.38 -2.72 10.09
C THR A 151 10.18 -2.45 9.21
N ILE A 152 9.87 -3.33 8.24
CA ILE A 152 8.75 -3.10 7.32
C ILE A 152 7.40 -3.25 8.04
N PHE A 153 7.28 -4.23 8.96
CA PHE A 153 6.07 -4.39 9.78
C PHE A 153 5.90 -3.21 10.74
N ASN A 154 6.98 -2.78 11.41
CA ASN A 154 6.91 -1.63 12.32
C ASN A 154 6.60 -0.30 11.61
N SER A 155 6.97 -0.16 10.34
CA SER A 155 6.66 1.03 9.52
C SER A 155 5.31 0.97 8.81
N SER A 156 4.54 -0.10 8.97
CA SER A 156 3.22 -0.28 8.36
C SER A 156 2.10 -0.14 9.39
N ASP A 157 0.90 0.23 8.95
CA ASP A 157 -0.25 0.47 9.82
C ASP A 157 -1.13 -0.75 9.98
N VAL A 158 -1.16 -1.60 8.95
CA VAL A 158 -2.01 -2.78 8.86
C VAL A 158 -1.22 -3.95 8.29
N ALA A 159 -1.38 -5.13 8.84
CA ALA A 159 -0.91 -6.38 8.26
C ALA A 159 -2.04 -7.12 7.55
N VAL A 160 -1.75 -7.68 6.38
CA VAL A 160 -2.70 -8.48 5.61
C VAL A 160 -2.10 -9.87 5.37
N LEU A 161 -2.63 -10.89 6.03
CA LEU A 161 -2.29 -12.28 5.75
C LEU A 161 -3.03 -12.71 4.49
N THR A 162 -2.29 -12.95 3.41
CA THR A 162 -2.84 -13.25 2.10
C THR A 162 -2.83 -14.74 1.79
N LYS A 163 -3.60 -15.15 0.78
CA LYS A 163 -3.71 -16.55 0.34
C LYS A 163 -4.15 -17.50 1.46
N MET A 164 -5.04 -17.05 2.34
CA MET A 164 -5.52 -17.86 3.46
C MET A 164 -6.25 -19.14 3.02
N ASP A 165 -6.72 -19.20 1.77
CA ASP A 165 -7.20 -20.43 1.13
C ASP A 165 -6.13 -21.52 0.95
N LEU A 166 -4.85 -21.18 1.13
CA LEU A 166 -3.71 -22.10 1.08
C LEU A 166 -3.07 -22.36 2.45
N ALA A 167 -3.57 -21.76 3.54
CA ALA A 167 -2.95 -21.82 4.87
C ALA A 167 -2.76 -23.27 5.36
N GLU A 168 -3.79 -24.11 5.25
CA GLU A 168 -3.73 -25.52 5.60
C GLU A 168 -2.73 -26.29 4.72
N ALA A 169 -2.80 -26.08 3.40
CA ALA A 169 -1.91 -26.75 2.44
C ALA A 169 -0.45 -26.34 2.55
N ALA A 170 -0.19 -25.13 3.09
CA ALA A 170 1.14 -24.59 3.33
C ALA A 170 1.66 -24.86 4.76
N ASP A 171 0.87 -25.55 5.58
CA ASP A 171 1.17 -25.80 7.00
C ASP A 171 1.46 -24.50 7.79
N PHE A 172 0.73 -23.42 7.46
CA PHE A 172 0.94 -22.08 7.99
C PHE A 172 0.28 -21.92 9.36
N ASP A 173 1.08 -21.69 10.40
CA ASP A 173 0.57 -21.38 11.76
C ASP A 173 0.10 -19.91 11.83
N VAL A 174 -1.19 -19.72 11.59
CA VAL A 174 -1.86 -18.40 11.66
C VAL A 174 -1.67 -17.76 13.03
N ALA A 175 -1.80 -18.54 14.12
CA ALA A 175 -1.65 -18.02 15.47
C ALA A 175 -0.20 -17.56 15.75
N ALA A 176 0.79 -18.27 15.21
CA ALA A 176 2.19 -17.83 15.29
C ALA A 176 2.43 -16.55 14.49
N ALA A 177 1.85 -16.42 13.28
CA ALA A 177 1.94 -15.20 12.50
C ALA A 177 1.39 -13.99 13.25
N HIS A 178 0.22 -14.11 13.87
CA HIS A 178 -0.36 -13.06 14.73
C HIS A 178 0.57 -12.71 15.90
N ARG A 179 1.07 -13.69 16.64
CA ARG A 179 2.01 -13.44 17.76
C ARG A 179 3.29 -12.75 17.29
N ASN A 180 3.82 -13.13 16.14
CA ASN A 180 5.04 -12.55 15.59
C ASN A 180 4.83 -11.09 15.12
N ILE A 181 3.70 -10.79 14.50
CA ILE A 181 3.32 -9.41 14.13
C ILE A 181 3.14 -8.58 15.40
N GLU A 182 2.37 -9.05 16.37
CA GLU A 182 2.13 -8.35 17.63
C GLU A 182 3.44 -8.07 18.40
N SER A 183 4.41 -8.98 18.36
CA SER A 183 5.71 -8.79 19.02
C SER A 183 6.56 -7.69 18.37
N VAL A 184 6.38 -7.44 17.06
CA VAL A 184 7.09 -6.41 16.31
C VAL A 184 6.37 -5.07 16.38
N ARG A 185 5.05 -5.07 16.24
CA ARG A 185 4.21 -3.89 16.30
C ARG A 185 2.95 -4.16 17.12
N PRO A 186 3.00 -3.94 18.44
CA PRO A 186 1.86 -4.14 19.32
C PRO A 186 0.63 -3.32 18.90
N GLY A 187 -0.54 -3.95 18.89
CA GLY A 187 -1.81 -3.34 18.52
C GLY A 187 -2.01 -3.16 17.02
N MET A 188 -1.17 -3.76 16.17
CA MET A 188 -1.36 -3.71 14.71
C MET A 188 -2.62 -4.47 14.31
N GLN A 189 -3.48 -3.81 13.50
CA GLN A 189 -4.64 -4.49 12.94
C GLN A 189 -4.19 -5.52 11.89
N ILE A 190 -4.75 -6.74 11.97
CA ILE A 190 -4.39 -7.85 11.09
C ILE A 190 -5.65 -8.35 10.38
N PHE A 191 -5.61 -8.48 9.06
CA PHE A 191 -6.66 -9.07 8.24
C PHE A 191 -6.18 -10.39 7.65
N GLU A 192 -7.05 -11.39 7.67
CA GLU A 192 -6.84 -12.70 7.05
C GLU A 192 -7.68 -12.77 5.77
N VAL A 193 -7.03 -12.79 4.59
CA VAL A 193 -7.75 -12.68 3.33
C VAL A 193 -7.35 -13.73 2.29
N SER A 194 -8.29 -14.03 1.42
CA SER A 194 -8.02 -14.70 0.14
C SER A 194 -8.60 -13.87 -1.00
N ALA A 195 -7.74 -13.27 -1.81
CA ALA A 195 -8.16 -12.57 -3.02
C ALA A 195 -8.85 -13.52 -4.03
N LYS A 196 -8.50 -14.82 -3.99
CA LYS A 196 -9.08 -15.84 -4.87
C LYS A 196 -10.53 -16.14 -4.52
N THR A 197 -10.83 -16.36 -3.24
CA THR A 197 -12.18 -16.73 -2.77
C THR A 197 -13.02 -15.53 -2.37
N GLY A 198 -12.40 -14.42 -2.05
CA GLY A 198 -13.02 -13.22 -1.49
C GLY A 198 -13.17 -13.25 0.03
N ALA A 199 -12.75 -14.33 0.70
CA ALA A 199 -12.83 -14.42 2.16
C ALA A 199 -12.02 -13.30 2.82
N GLY A 200 -12.53 -12.68 3.90
CA GLY A 200 -11.91 -11.61 4.68
C GLY A 200 -11.81 -10.25 3.97
N MET A 201 -12.21 -10.15 2.70
CA MET A 201 -12.09 -8.89 1.95
C MET A 201 -13.08 -7.82 2.42
N GLN A 202 -14.23 -8.20 2.98
CA GLN A 202 -15.24 -7.23 3.43
C GLN A 202 -14.71 -6.32 4.54
N GLU A 203 -13.99 -6.88 5.49
CA GLU A 203 -13.39 -6.12 6.60
C GLU A 203 -12.35 -5.11 6.11
N VAL A 204 -11.59 -5.45 5.06
CA VAL A 204 -10.67 -4.53 4.38
C VAL A 204 -11.44 -3.38 3.72
N PHE A 205 -12.55 -3.67 3.02
CA PHE A 205 -13.38 -2.63 2.41
C PHE A 205 -13.97 -1.70 3.47
N ASP A 206 -14.43 -2.23 4.60
CA ASP A 206 -15.02 -1.43 5.68
C ASP A 206 -13.96 -0.52 6.34
N LEU A 207 -12.72 -1.00 6.53
CA LEU A 207 -11.61 -0.16 6.96
C LEU A 207 -11.36 0.99 5.97
N LEU A 208 -11.29 0.69 4.68
CA LEU A 208 -11.00 1.67 3.64
C LEU A 208 -12.11 2.75 3.59
N ARG A 209 -13.38 2.35 3.61
CA ARG A 209 -14.52 3.29 3.67
C ARG A 209 -14.44 4.21 4.89
N ALA A 210 -14.14 3.65 6.06
CA ALA A 210 -14.00 4.43 7.28
C ALA A 210 -12.81 5.41 7.23
N ARG A 211 -11.74 5.06 6.54
CA ARG A 211 -10.58 5.94 6.35
C ARG A 211 -10.91 7.10 5.42
N LEU A 212 -11.53 6.85 4.29
CA LEU A 212 -11.93 7.92 3.36
C LEU A 212 -12.89 8.92 4.02
N ALA A 213 -13.86 8.44 4.79
CA ALA A 213 -14.79 9.31 5.52
C ALA A 213 -14.05 10.29 6.45
N ARG A 214 -13.05 9.81 7.20
CA ARG A 214 -12.21 10.66 8.07
C ARG A 214 -11.34 11.62 7.29
N SER A 215 -10.78 11.21 6.14
CA SER A 215 -9.98 12.09 5.29
C SER A 215 -10.81 13.26 4.75
N CYS A 216 -12.07 13.03 4.40
CA CYS A 216 -12.99 14.06 3.97
C CYS A 216 -13.37 15.05 5.11
N GLU A 217 -13.58 14.55 6.33
CA GLU A 217 -13.87 15.40 7.51
C GLU A 217 -12.69 16.33 7.81
N ASN A 218 -11.45 15.79 7.84
CA ASN A 218 -10.25 16.58 8.08
C ASN A 218 -9.99 17.64 6.99
N SER A 219 -10.33 17.35 5.72
CA SER A 219 -10.18 18.31 4.62
C SER A 219 -11.17 19.47 4.76
N ALA A 220 -12.40 19.20 5.18
CA ALA A 220 -13.42 20.23 5.41
C ALA A 220 -13.07 21.17 6.56
N GLU A 221 -12.47 20.66 7.64
CA GLU A 221 -12.00 21.47 8.77
C GLU A 221 -10.87 22.44 8.37
N LEU A 222 -9.90 21.97 7.55
CA LEU A 222 -8.79 22.79 7.04
C LEU A 222 -9.29 23.94 6.14
N GLU A 223 -10.32 23.72 5.32
CA GLU A 223 -10.90 24.77 4.47
C GLU A 223 -11.60 25.85 5.29
N VAL A 224 -12.19 25.51 6.43
CA VAL A 224 -12.84 26.46 7.34
C VAL A 224 -11.79 27.33 8.05
N GLU A 225 -10.70 26.74 8.54
CA GLU A 225 -9.61 27.48 9.20
C GLU A 225 -8.86 28.44 8.26
N THR A 226 -8.77 28.11 6.96
CA THR A 226 -8.05 28.93 5.96
C THR A 226 -8.89 30.13 5.51
N ARG A 227 -10.21 30.14 5.77
CA ARG A 227 -11.14 31.23 5.41
C ARG A 227 -11.39 32.25 6.54
N LEU A 228 -10.81 32.03 7.72
CA LEU A 228 -10.86 32.93 8.89
C LEU A 228 -9.54 33.72 9.02
#